data_7b5283599a15942940c8adc052be7f30
#
_entry.id   7b5283599a15942940c8adc052be7f30
#
_cell.length_a   1.000
_cell.length_b   1.000
_cell.length_c   1.000
_cell.angle_alpha   90.00
_cell.angle_beta   90.00
_cell.angle_gamma   90.00
#
_symmetry.space_group_name_H-M   'P 1'
#
loop_
_entity.id
_entity.type
_entity.pdbx_description
1 polymer ?
#
loop_
_entity_poly.entity_id
_entity_poly.type
_entity_poly.pdbx_seq_one_letter_code
_entity_poly.pdbx_strand_id
1 'polypeptide(L)'
;MKIGLLSDTHSIIDKRILKFFENCDEIWHAGDIGTIKTFELLEKFKKIRAVYGNIDNHQIRKEVNEFLLLKYEKLVILIIHIAGKPPKYNKITHNLIKKHKPNILICGHSHILKIHRDKENDILIINPGASGNVGFHKFKTAIRFNIINSNIKKLEIIELKRN
;
A
#
# COMPACT_ATOMS: atom_id res chain seq x y z
N MET A 1 -15.25 7.47 2.00
CA MET A 1 -14.46 6.95 0.86
C MET A 1 -13.93 5.58 1.23
N LYS A 2 -14.09 4.59 0.33
CA LYS A 2 -13.66 3.20 0.53
C LYS A 2 -12.41 2.92 -0.31
N ILE A 3 -11.36 2.43 0.33
CA ILE A 3 -10.03 2.22 -0.26
C ILE A 3 -9.74 0.73 -0.35
N GLY A 4 -9.25 0.27 -1.51
CA GLY A 4 -8.55 -1.00 -1.65
C GLY A 4 -7.04 -0.77 -1.56
N LEU A 5 -6.37 -1.48 -0.68
CA LEU A 5 -4.94 -1.36 -0.46
C LEU A 5 -4.24 -2.68 -0.73
N LEU A 6 -3.21 -2.63 -1.58
CA LEU A 6 -2.37 -3.77 -1.93
C LEU A 6 -0.91 -3.36 -2.13
N SER A 7 -0.01 -4.33 -2.17
CA SER A 7 1.42 -4.16 -2.44
C SER A 7 2.00 -5.44 -3.05
N ASP A 8 3.20 -5.34 -3.58
CA ASP A 8 4.02 -6.48 -3.96
C ASP A 8 3.26 -7.46 -4.89
N THR A 9 2.65 -6.90 -5.94
CA THR A 9 1.94 -7.68 -6.97
C THR A 9 2.88 -8.47 -7.86
N HIS A 10 4.13 -7.97 -8.06
CA HIS A 10 5.13 -8.64 -8.90
C HIS A 10 4.54 -9.12 -10.23
N SER A 11 3.85 -8.23 -10.93
CA SER A 11 3.22 -8.46 -12.24
C SER A 11 1.95 -9.32 -12.26
N ILE A 12 1.53 -9.88 -11.13
CA ILE A 12 0.37 -10.79 -11.07
C ILE A 12 -0.63 -10.30 -10.04
N ILE A 13 -1.89 -10.22 -10.46
CA ILE A 13 -2.99 -9.92 -9.56
C ILE A 13 -4.07 -11.00 -9.66
N ASP A 14 -4.54 -11.47 -8.53
CA ASP A 14 -5.61 -12.45 -8.46
C ASP A 14 -6.97 -11.79 -8.69
N LYS A 15 -7.79 -12.36 -9.58
CA LYS A 15 -9.15 -11.84 -9.88
C LYS A 15 -10.03 -11.73 -8.62
N ARG A 16 -9.81 -12.57 -7.61
CA ARG A 16 -10.53 -12.50 -6.33
C ARG A 16 -10.18 -11.24 -5.54
N ILE A 17 -8.95 -10.72 -5.65
CA ILE A 17 -8.58 -9.42 -5.07
C ILE A 17 -9.28 -8.29 -5.80
N LEU A 18 -9.36 -8.33 -7.12
CA LEU A 18 -10.13 -7.33 -7.89
C LEU A 18 -11.61 -7.35 -7.48
N LYS A 19 -12.21 -8.54 -7.37
CA LYS A 19 -13.60 -8.69 -6.88
C LYS A 19 -13.77 -8.13 -5.45
N PHE A 20 -12.79 -8.37 -4.56
CA PHE A 20 -12.80 -7.80 -3.21
C PHE A 20 -12.77 -6.27 -3.22
N PHE A 21 -12.16 -5.66 -4.25
CA PHE A 21 -12.09 -4.20 -4.43
C PHE A 21 -13.22 -3.60 -5.27
N GLU A 22 -14.15 -4.40 -5.76
CA GLU A 22 -15.20 -3.96 -6.69
C GLU A 22 -15.97 -2.72 -6.20
N ASN A 23 -16.27 -2.67 -4.91
CA ASN A 23 -16.98 -1.56 -4.27
C ASN A 23 -16.05 -0.51 -3.61
N CYS A 24 -14.76 -0.49 -3.96
CA CYS A 24 -13.85 0.55 -3.52
C CYS A 24 -13.90 1.75 -4.48
N ASP A 25 -13.67 2.95 -3.94
CA ASP A 25 -13.62 4.19 -4.72
C ASP A 25 -12.25 4.37 -5.38
N GLU A 26 -11.19 4.01 -4.68
CA GLU A 26 -9.80 4.08 -5.15
C GLU A 26 -9.03 2.81 -4.77
N ILE A 27 -7.97 2.50 -5.55
CA ILE A 27 -6.96 1.52 -5.20
C ILE A 27 -5.66 2.24 -4.86
N TRP A 28 -5.06 1.85 -3.74
CA TRP A 28 -3.73 2.29 -3.34
C TRP A 28 -2.74 1.14 -3.43
N HIS A 29 -1.63 1.35 -4.15
CA HIS A 29 -0.58 0.35 -4.33
C HIS A 29 0.73 0.80 -3.70
N ALA A 30 1.21 0.05 -2.73
CA ALA A 30 2.40 0.40 -1.94
C ALA A 30 3.72 -0.12 -2.54
N GLY A 31 3.81 -0.25 -3.89
CA GLY A 31 5.05 -0.55 -4.62
C GLY A 31 5.27 -2.03 -4.96
N ASP A 32 6.33 -2.28 -5.74
CA ASP A 32 6.64 -3.56 -6.37
C ASP A 32 5.47 -4.05 -7.25
N ILE A 33 5.08 -3.18 -8.19
CA ILE A 33 4.00 -3.43 -9.16
C ILE A 33 4.42 -4.51 -10.16
N GLY A 34 5.66 -4.41 -10.66
CA GLY A 34 6.29 -5.37 -11.57
C GLY A 34 6.25 -4.93 -13.03
N THR A 35 5.10 -4.96 -13.70
CA THR A 35 4.98 -4.57 -15.10
C THR A 35 4.01 -3.43 -15.31
N ILE A 36 4.25 -2.64 -16.38
CA ILE A 36 3.34 -1.57 -16.78
C ILE A 36 1.94 -2.11 -17.10
N LYS A 37 1.83 -3.31 -17.65
CA LYS A 37 0.54 -3.96 -17.92
C LYS A 37 -0.28 -4.17 -16.63
N THR A 38 0.37 -4.49 -15.52
CA THR A 38 -0.30 -4.63 -14.21
C THR A 38 -0.79 -3.28 -13.69
N PHE A 39 0.02 -2.23 -13.86
CA PHE A 39 -0.38 -0.87 -13.53
C PHE A 39 -1.61 -0.42 -14.33
N GLU A 40 -1.55 -0.54 -15.67
CA GLU A 40 -2.64 -0.20 -16.59
C GLU A 40 -3.93 -1.00 -16.30
N LEU A 41 -3.80 -2.28 -15.91
CA LEU A 41 -4.95 -3.10 -15.54
C LEU A 41 -5.64 -2.52 -14.31
N LEU A 42 -4.87 -2.15 -13.28
CA LEU A 42 -5.42 -1.56 -12.06
C LEU A 42 -6.01 -0.16 -12.33
N GLU A 43 -5.36 0.65 -13.15
CA GLU A 43 -5.82 1.98 -13.53
C GLU A 43 -7.15 1.95 -14.31
N LYS A 44 -7.29 0.98 -15.24
CA LYS A 44 -8.56 0.72 -15.95
C LYS A 44 -9.65 0.20 -15.03
N PHE A 45 -9.28 -0.53 -13.99
CA PHE A 45 -10.25 -1.09 -13.06
C PHE A 45 -10.80 -0.02 -12.10
N LYS A 46 -9.94 0.82 -11.52
CA LYS A 46 -10.32 1.87 -10.56
C LYS A 46 -9.26 2.98 -10.58
N LYS A 47 -9.64 4.17 -10.10
CA LYS A 47 -8.68 5.23 -9.84
C LYS A 47 -7.57 4.71 -8.93
N ILE A 48 -6.33 4.76 -9.40
CA ILE A 48 -5.16 4.27 -8.68
C ILE A 48 -4.31 5.40 -8.10
N ARG A 49 -3.78 5.17 -6.92
CA ARG A 49 -2.67 5.91 -6.33
C ARG A 49 -1.57 4.91 -5.99
N ALA A 50 -0.41 5.09 -6.58
CA ALA A 50 0.67 4.13 -6.43
C ALA A 50 2.00 4.80 -6.17
N VAL A 51 2.89 4.06 -5.52
CA VAL A 51 4.32 4.36 -5.45
C VAL A 51 5.09 3.24 -6.14
N TYR A 52 6.31 3.52 -6.60
CA TYR A 52 7.15 2.43 -7.08
C TYR A 52 7.89 1.75 -5.92
N GLY A 53 8.26 0.48 -6.14
CA GLY A 53 9.14 -0.27 -5.27
C GLY A 53 10.51 -0.51 -5.88
N ASN A 54 11.30 -1.35 -5.22
CA ASN A 54 12.68 -1.59 -5.64
C ASN A 54 12.80 -2.43 -6.92
N ILE A 55 11.81 -3.28 -7.22
CA ILE A 55 11.84 -4.09 -8.45
C ILE A 55 11.24 -3.35 -9.66
N ASP A 56 10.56 -2.23 -9.43
CA ASP A 56 9.88 -1.51 -10.49
C ASP A 56 10.87 -0.81 -11.43
N ASN A 57 10.69 -1.06 -12.72
CA ASN A 57 11.55 -0.56 -13.77
C ASN A 57 11.26 0.91 -14.11
N HIS A 58 12.05 1.46 -15.04
CA HIS A 58 11.93 2.84 -15.48
C HIS A 58 10.55 3.20 -16.05
N GLN A 59 9.82 2.27 -16.67
CA GLN A 59 8.48 2.54 -17.22
C GLN A 59 7.50 2.87 -16.08
N ILE A 60 7.47 2.04 -15.03
CA ILE A 60 6.62 2.28 -13.86
C ILE A 60 7.05 3.55 -13.12
N ARG A 61 8.37 3.78 -12.97
CA ARG A 61 8.89 4.98 -12.27
C ARG A 61 8.61 6.30 -12.99
N LYS A 62 8.22 6.27 -14.26
CA LYS A 62 7.70 7.45 -14.97
C LYS A 62 6.24 7.76 -14.62
N GLU A 63 5.45 6.73 -14.30
CA GLU A 63 4.02 6.88 -14.00
C GLU A 63 3.76 7.22 -12.54
N VAL A 64 4.62 6.75 -11.61
CA VAL A 64 4.42 6.90 -10.17
C VAL A 64 5.67 7.36 -9.44
N ASN A 65 5.49 8.04 -8.31
CA ASN A 65 6.56 8.58 -7.49
C ASN A 65 7.10 7.54 -6.49
N GLU A 66 8.23 7.85 -5.84
CA GLU A 66 8.81 7.05 -4.77
C GLU A 66 7.93 7.03 -3.52
N PHE A 67 7.27 8.14 -3.24
CA PHE A 67 6.31 8.26 -2.13
C PHE A 67 5.14 9.15 -2.51
N LEU A 68 4.03 8.99 -1.78
CA LEU A 68 2.86 9.85 -1.86
C LEU A 68 2.50 10.39 -0.49
N LEU A 69 2.09 11.65 -0.46
CA LEU A 69 1.46 12.29 0.70
C LEU A 69 0.02 12.60 0.33
N LEU A 70 -0.90 11.92 0.98
CA LEU A 70 -2.33 12.10 0.78
C LEU A 70 -2.92 12.83 1.99
N LYS A 71 -3.81 13.76 1.75
CA LYS A 71 -4.52 14.49 2.80
C LYS A 71 -6.03 14.33 2.62
N TYR A 72 -6.69 13.87 3.67
CA TYR A 72 -8.13 13.74 3.74
C TYR A 72 -8.61 14.41 5.03
N GLU A 73 -9.11 15.64 4.90
CA GLU A 73 -9.44 16.50 6.04
C GLU A 73 -8.21 16.70 6.96
N LYS A 74 -8.25 16.14 8.17
CA LYS A 74 -7.13 16.19 9.15
C LYS A 74 -6.20 14.99 9.05
N LEU A 75 -6.50 14.00 8.22
CA LEU A 75 -5.73 12.78 8.08
C LEU A 75 -4.61 12.95 7.06
N VAL A 76 -3.38 12.81 7.49
CA VAL A 76 -2.18 12.81 6.64
C VAL A 76 -1.68 11.39 6.51
N ILE A 77 -1.55 10.90 5.27
CA ILE A 77 -1.15 9.54 4.95
C ILE A 77 0.11 9.59 4.10
N LEU A 78 1.15 8.93 4.56
CA LEU A 78 2.37 8.70 3.78
C LEU A 78 2.35 7.28 3.23
N ILE A 79 2.53 7.16 1.91
CA ILE A 79 2.72 5.86 1.24
C ILE A 79 4.15 5.85 0.70
N ILE A 80 4.92 4.83 1.06
CA ILE A 80 6.29 4.58 0.57
C ILE A 80 6.56 3.08 0.62
N HIS A 81 7.19 2.53 -0.42
CA HIS A 81 7.38 1.09 -0.49
C HIS A 81 8.29 0.55 0.63
N ILE A 82 9.49 1.12 0.79
CA ILE A 82 10.46 0.70 1.80
C ILE A 82 10.52 1.74 2.92
N ALA A 83 9.91 1.46 4.05
CA ALA A 83 9.89 2.37 5.19
C ALA A 83 11.06 2.14 6.19
N GLY A 84 11.69 0.98 6.15
CA GLY A 84 12.58 0.52 7.21
C GLY A 84 11.82 -0.27 8.28
N LYS A 85 12.45 -0.51 9.41
CA LYS A 85 11.87 -1.28 10.54
C LYS A 85 11.45 -0.33 11.66
N PRO A 86 10.15 0.00 11.79
CA PRO A 86 9.69 0.90 12.85
C PRO A 86 10.08 0.44 14.27
N PRO A 87 10.49 1.33 15.16
CA PRO A 87 10.62 2.78 14.99
C PRO A 87 11.92 3.23 14.27
N LYS A 88 12.78 2.30 13.84
CA LYS A 88 14.01 2.58 13.09
C LYS A 88 13.71 2.66 11.59
N TYR A 89 13.24 3.84 11.16
CA TYR A 89 12.97 4.10 9.75
C TYR A 89 14.25 4.31 8.95
N ASN A 90 14.20 4.08 7.63
CA ASN A 90 15.28 4.52 6.75
C ASN A 90 15.33 6.06 6.70
N LYS A 91 16.43 6.62 6.19
CA LYS A 91 16.69 8.07 6.17
C LYS A 91 15.59 8.87 5.46
N ILE A 92 15.10 8.36 4.33
CA ILE A 92 14.06 9.04 3.53
C ILE A 92 12.75 9.09 4.34
N THR A 93 12.28 7.95 4.82
CA THR A 93 11.04 7.84 5.59
C THR A 93 11.12 8.65 6.88
N HIS A 94 12.25 8.62 7.59
CA HIS A 94 12.47 9.41 8.80
C HIS A 94 12.31 10.92 8.54
N ASN A 95 12.94 11.43 7.46
CA ASN A 95 12.83 12.83 7.07
C ASN A 95 11.41 13.22 6.69
N LEU A 96 10.69 12.35 5.97
CA LEU A 96 9.29 12.57 5.59
C LEU A 96 8.37 12.60 6.82
N ILE A 97 8.57 11.70 7.78
CA ILE A 97 7.83 11.67 9.05
C ILE A 97 8.07 12.99 9.83
N LYS A 98 9.32 13.40 9.99
CA LYS A 98 9.65 14.67 10.67
C LYS A 98 9.01 15.88 10.01
N LYS A 99 9.05 15.93 8.68
CA LYS A 99 8.56 17.07 7.90
C LYS A 99 7.03 17.14 7.86
N HIS A 100 6.36 16.01 7.67
CA HIS A 100 4.94 15.96 7.33
C HIS A 100 4.04 15.43 8.44
N LYS A 101 4.61 14.82 9.48
CA LYS A 101 3.91 14.27 10.66
C LYS A 101 2.67 13.44 10.26
N PRO A 102 2.84 12.37 9.45
CA PRO A 102 1.71 11.58 9.00
C PRO A 102 1.04 10.85 10.17
N ASN A 103 -0.28 10.72 10.10
CA ASN A 103 -1.05 9.90 11.03
C ASN A 103 -0.98 8.42 10.67
N ILE A 104 -0.79 8.14 9.36
CA ILE A 104 -0.73 6.79 8.81
C ILE A 104 0.48 6.69 7.89
N LEU A 105 1.22 5.60 8.05
CA LEU A 105 2.28 5.17 7.14
C LEU A 105 1.88 3.85 6.49
N ILE A 106 1.80 3.84 5.18
CA ILE A 106 1.54 2.64 4.38
C ILE A 106 2.85 2.24 3.70
N CYS A 107 3.23 0.96 3.82
CA CYS A 107 4.44 0.42 3.19
C CYS A 107 4.20 -1.02 2.69
N GLY A 108 5.16 -1.53 1.92
CA GLY A 108 5.18 -2.90 1.41
C GLY A 108 6.50 -3.60 1.73
N HIS A 109 7.12 -4.21 0.72
CA HIS A 109 8.47 -4.77 0.68
C HIS A 109 8.70 -6.01 1.56
N SER A 110 8.24 -6.04 2.79
CA SER A 110 8.44 -7.19 3.68
C SER A 110 7.56 -8.39 3.33
N HIS A 111 6.55 -8.19 2.48
CA HIS A 111 5.51 -9.17 2.14
C HIS A 111 4.68 -9.66 3.33
N ILE A 112 4.83 -9.02 4.51
CA ILE A 112 4.15 -9.41 5.74
C ILE A 112 2.96 -8.48 5.99
N LEU A 113 1.76 -9.06 6.02
CA LEU A 113 0.57 -8.34 6.49
C LEU A 113 0.79 -7.93 7.95
N LYS A 114 0.84 -6.62 8.19
CA LYS A 114 1.06 -6.09 9.54
C LYS A 114 0.37 -4.73 9.72
N ILE A 115 -0.40 -4.62 10.78
CA ILE A 115 -1.03 -3.37 11.21
C ILE A 115 -0.64 -3.17 12.66
N HIS A 116 0.06 -2.07 12.95
CA HIS A 116 0.50 -1.76 14.33
C HIS A 116 0.72 -0.27 14.50
N ARG A 117 0.76 0.20 15.74
CA ARG A 117 1.03 1.59 16.06
C ARG A 117 2.48 1.78 16.50
N ASP A 118 3.18 2.69 15.85
CA ASP A 118 4.42 3.25 16.35
C ASP A 118 4.07 4.29 17.41
N LYS A 119 4.31 3.95 18.68
CA LYS A 119 3.96 4.79 19.81
C LYS A 119 4.90 6.01 19.95
N GLU A 120 6.14 5.90 19.47
CA GLU A 120 7.12 7.00 19.56
C GLU A 120 6.76 8.15 18.65
N ASN A 121 6.29 7.85 17.44
CA ASN A 121 5.92 8.85 16.42
C ASN A 121 4.41 9.07 16.33
N ASP A 122 3.62 8.31 17.08
CA ASP A 122 2.13 8.30 17.06
C ASP A 122 1.55 8.01 15.67
N ILE A 123 2.12 7.05 14.94
CA ILE A 123 1.75 6.69 13.56
C ILE A 123 1.11 5.31 13.53
N LEU A 124 -0.02 5.17 12.86
CA LEU A 124 -0.56 3.86 12.46
C LEU A 124 0.18 3.36 11.22
N ILE A 125 0.84 2.21 11.35
CA ILE A 125 1.58 1.59 10.25
C ILE A 125 0.78 0.45 9.67
N ILE A 126 0.62 0.44 8.35
CA ILE A 126 -0.13 -0.57 7.60
C ILE A 126 0.75 -1.11 6.49
N ASN A 127 1.02 -2.40 6.55
CA ASN A 127 1.57 -3.16 5.42
C ASN A 127 0.51 -4.19 5.01
N PRO A 128 0.00 -4.15 3.77
CA PRO A 128 -1.05 -5.08 3.33
C PRO A 128 -0.53 -6.50 3.05
N GLY A 129 0.77 -6.73 3.18
CA GLY A 129 1.41 -7.96 2.73
C GLY A 129 1.54 -8.02 1.20
N ALA A 130 1.92 -9.16 0.66
CA ALA A 130 2.08 -9.34 -0.78
C ALA A 130 0.79 -9.86 -1.43
N SER A 131 0.32 -9.16 -2.45
CA SER A 131 -0.87 -9.54 -3.22
C SER A 131 -0.54 -10.45 -4.41
N GLY A 132 0.72 -10.52 -4.82
CA GLY A 132 1.20 -11.36 -5.92
C GLY A 132 1.61 -12.77 -5.49
N ASN A 133 2.24 -13.48 -6.44
CA ASN A 133 2.69 -14.86 -6.22
C ASN A 133 4.09 -14.97 -5.60
N VAL A 134 4.84 -13.86 -5.49
CA VAL A 134 6.21 -13.83 -4.96
C VAL A 134 6.20 -13.61 -3.45
N GLY A 135 7.07 -14.31 -2.73
CA GLY A 135 7.28 -14.16 -1.28
C GLY A 135 7.23 -15.49 -0.53
N PHE A 136 7.70 -15.47 0.70
CA PHE A 136 7.80 -16.66 1.57
C PHE A 136 6.48 -17.05 2.25
N HIS A 137 5.49 -16.17 2.28
CA HIS A 137 4.21 -16.41 2.93
C HIS A 137 3.29 -17.29 2.07
N LYS A 138 2.51 -18.14 2.76
CA LYS A 138 1.57 -19.08 2.11
C LYS A 138 0.34 -18.38 1.51
N PHE A 139 0.09 -17.12 1.88
CA PHE A 139 -1.10 -16.39 1.48
C PHE A 139 -0.74 -15.12 0.72
N LYS A 140 -1.55 -14.80 -0.29
CA LYS A 140 -1.67 -13.47 -0.87
C LYS A 140 -2.61 -12.67 0.02
N THR A 141 -2.31 -11.42 0.27
CA THR A 141 -3.13 -10.58 1.14
C THR A 141 -3.41 -9.23 0.49
N ALA A 142 -4.56 -8.67 0.83
CA ALA A 142 -4.91 -7.30 0.51
C ALA A 142 -5.89 -6.78 1.58
N ILE A 143 -6.01 -5.47 1.69
CA ILE A 143 -6.82 -4.81 2.70
C ILE A 143 -7.84 -3.90 1.99
N ARG A 144 -9.04 -3.75 2.55
CA ARG A 144 -9.91 -2.62 2.23
C ARG A 144 -10.41 -1.97 3.50
N PHE A 145 -10.63 -0.66 3.46
CA PHE A 145 -11.11 0.11 4.59
C PHE A 145 -11.85 1.37 4.14
N ASN A 146 -12.59 1.98 5.06
CA ASN A 146 -13.21 3.27 4.83
C ASN A 146 -12.44 4.38 5.54
N ILE A 147 -12.34 5.55 4.91
CA ILE A 147 -11.96 6.80 5.57
C ILE A 147 -13.25 7.57 5.84
N ILE A 148 -13.54 7.78 7.13
CA ILE A 148 -14.74 8.48 7.62
C ILE A 148 -14.31 9.41 8.74
N ASN A 149 -14.58 10.72 8.61
CA ASN A 149 -14.24 11.73 9.62
C ASN A 149 -12.78 11.60 10.09
N SER A 150 -11.85 11.60 9.14
CA SER A 150 -10.40 11.46 9.37
C SER A 150 -9.97 10.20 10.14
N ASN A 151 -10.75 9.13 10.09
CA ASN A 151 -10.45 7.86 10.74
C ASN A 151 -10.60 6.69 9.77
N ILE A 152 -9.76 5.65 9.98
CA ILE A 152 -9.96 4.35 9.33
C ILE A 152 -11.08 3.61 10.06
N LYS A 153 -12.05 3.14 9.29
CA LYS A 153 -13.19 2.35 9.76
C LYS A 153 -13.40 1.14 8.85
N LYS A 154 -14.04 0.10 9.38
CA LYS A 154 -14.45 -1.11 8.63
C LYS A 154 -13.27 -1.70 7.82
N LEU A 155 -12.14 -1.91 8.50
CA LEU A 155 -11.00 -2.55 7.89
C LEU A 155 -11.29 -4.04 7.74
N GLU A 156 -11.10 -4.53 6.52
CA GLU A 156 -11.30 -5.94 6.15
C GLU A 156 -10.05 -6.44 5.41
N ILE A 157 -9.72 -7.70 5.59
CA ILE A 157 -8.57 -8.36 4.98
C ILE A 157 -9.06 -9.53 4.13
N ILE A 158 -8.50 -9.70 2.95
CA ILE A 158 -8.63 -10.92 2.18
C ILE A 158 -7.33 -11.70 2.26
N GLU A 159 -7.43 -13.00 2.51
CA GLU A 159 -6.32 -13.96 2.49
C GLU A 159 -6.62 -15.06 1.48
N LEU A 160 -5.75 -15.23 0.51
CA LEU A 160 -5.89 -16.22 -0.54
C LEU A 160 -4.66 -17.12 -0.54
N LYS A 161 -4.87 -18.42 -0.42
CA LYS A 161 -3.78 -19.39 -0.51
C LYS A 161 -3.02 -19.20 -1.84
N ARG A 162 -1.69 -19.16 -1.77
CA ARG A 162 -0.84 -19.22 -2.96
C ARG A 162 -0.90 -20.65 -3.52
N ASN A 163 -1.06 -20.76 -4.82
CA ASN A 163 -0.92 -22.03 -5.54
C ASN A 163 0.56 -22.27 -5.82
#